data_a0ae0996fe8a2da096d5b508f8775191
#
_entry.id   a0ae0996fe8a2da096d5b508f8775191
#
_cell.length_a   1.000
_cell.length_b   1.000
_cell.length_c   1.000
_cell.angle_alpha   90.00
_cell.angle_beta   90.00
_cell.angle_gamma   90.00
#
_symmetry.space_group_name_H-M   'P 1'
#
loop_
_entity.id
_entity.type
_entity.pdbx_description
1 polymer ?
#
loop_
_entity_poly.entity_id
_entity_poly.type
_entity_poly.pdbx_seq_one_letter_code
_entity_poly.pdbx_strand_id
1 'polypeptide(L)'
;MLMTPNNIAGMARLKGLDVIAVSDHNSAKNLPAIQKAADICGLLLLPAIEAETREEVHVLCYLPTVDAALALGDALYARLPDVPNMPAFFGEQAVMDENDEIIATEPKLLIQSTDFSIEELASLCRAHGGAPVPAHVNRTSNSVFNNLGFIPAGPRFTALEVYRALPAPENAELWRYHVLYSSDAHELGAIFERDSFIDVRERSVEAILDYLRTPKVIDN
;
A
#
# COMPACT_ATOMS: atom_id res chain seq x y z
N MET A 1 10.67 3.57 18.57
CA MET A 1 10.09 3.22 17.25
C MET A 1 11.22 2.82 16.33
N LEU A 2 11.09 1.72 15.56
CA LEU A 2 12.16 1.23 14.67
C LEU A 2 11.83 1.42 13.18
N MET A 3 10.54 1.47 12.82
CA MET A 3 10.07 1.69 11.45
C MET A 3 10.05 3.18 11.13
N THR A 4 11.24 3.78 11.07
CA THR A 4 11.42 5.20 10.67
C THR A 4 11.78 5.28 9.18
N PRO A 5 11.59 6.44 8.51
CA PRO A 5 11.91 6.62 7.11
C PRO A 5 13.30 6.14 6.71
N ASN A 6 14.34 6.54 7.46
CA ASN A 6 15.73 6.15 7.17
C ASN A 6 15.99 4.67 7.45
N ASN A 7 15.42 4.11 8.50
CA ASN A 7 15.58 2.69 8.82
C ASN A 7 14.91 1.79 7.78
N ILE A 8 13.70 2.15 7.31
CA ILE A 8 12.99 1.40 6.25
C ILE A 8 13.82 1.42 4.96
N ALA A 9 14.24 2.59 4.49
CA ALA A 9 15.04 2.72 3.28
C ALA A 9 16.40 2.03 3.40
N GLY A 10 17.07 2.19 4.55
CA GLY A 10 18.35 1.53 4.84
C GLY A 10 18.22 0.00 4.86
N MET A 11 17.18 -0.54 5.48
CA MET A 11 16.93 -1.98 5.50
C MET A 11 16.57 -2.51 4.11
N ALA A 12 15.70 -1.83 3.37
CA ALA A 12 15.37 -2.20 2.00
C ALA A 12 16.60 -2.23 1.09
N ARG A 13 17.49 -1.25 1.24
CA ARG A 13 18.78 -1.23 0.54
C ARG A 13 19.68 -2.41 0.94
N LEU A 14 19.77 -2.72 2.24
CA LEU A 14 20.52 -3.86 2.76
C LEU A 14 20.00 -5.19 2.20
N LYS A 15 18.69 -5.33 2.08
CA LYS A 15 17.99 -6.47 1.48
C LYS A 15 18.13 -6.54 -0.05
N GLY A 16 18.75 -5.54 -0.68
CA GLY A 16 19.03 -5.49 -2.12
C GLY A 16 17.82 -5.14 -2.99
N LEU A 17 16.78 -4.56 -2.42
CA LEU A 17 15.59 -4.13 -3.17
C LEU A 17 15.93 -2.98 -4.14
N ASP A 18 15.21 -2.90 -5.25
CA ASP A 18 15.31 -1.82 -6.23
C ASP A 18 14.19 -0.79 -6.09
N VAL A 19 13.02 -1.28 -5.65
CA VAL A 19 11.78 -0.51 -5.50
C VAL A 19 11.16 -0.83 -4.16
N ILE A 20 10.65 0.20 -3.48
CA ILE A 20 9.85 0.05 -2.27
C ILE A 20 8.53 0.79 -2.43
N ALA A 21 7.46 0.24 -1.83
CA ALA A 21 6.22 0.96 -1.56
C ALA A 21 6.00 0.91 -0.05
N VAL A 22 5.93 2.08 0.57
CA VAL A 22 5.60 2.20 1.99
C VAL A 22 4.20 2.76 2.06
N SER A 23 3.30 2.03 2.73
CA SER A 23 1.87 2.30 2.70
C SER A 23 1.31 2.31 4.12
N ASP A 24 1.30 3.50 4.74
CA ASP A 24 0.64 3.68 6.03
C ASP A 24 -0.88 3.54 5.86
N HIS A 25 -1.57 3.12 6.92
CA HIS A 25 -3.03 3.02 6.92
C HIS A 25 -3.67 4.41 6.72
N ASN A 26 -4.47 4.55 5.67
CA ASN A 26 -5.27 5.75 5.35
C ASN A 26 -4.50 7.08 5.38
N SER A 27 -3.18 7.07 5.28
CA SER A 27 -2.32 8.25 5.36
C SER A 27 -1.13 8.16 4.39
N ALA A 28 -0.69 9.32 3.91
CA ALA A 28 0.52 9.48 3.10
C ALA A 28 1.55 10.41 3.75
N LYS A 29 1.32 10.85 4.98
CA LYS A 29 2.08 11.96 5.59
C LYS A 29 3.56 11.67 5.82
N ASN A 30 3.95 10.40 5.92
CA ASN A 30 5.36 10.00 6.01
C ASN A 30 6.05 9.86 4.64
N LEU A 31 5.31 9.83 3.52
CA LEU A 31 5.90 9.64 2.20
C LEU A 31 6.93 10.72 1.79
N PRO A 32 6.78 12.01 2.16
CA PRO A 32 7.80 13.01 1.86
C PRO A 32 9.17 12.69 2.49
N ALA A 33 9.19 12.20 3.73
CA ALA A 33 10.42 11.79 4.41
C ALA A 33 10.98 10.49 3.83
N ILE A 34 10.09 9.52 3.56
CA ILE A 34 10.46 8.24 2.94
C ILE A 34 11.03 8.46 1.53
N GLN A 35 10.49 9.39 0.73
CA GLN A 35 11.05 9.72 -0.59
C GLN A 35 12.49 10.17 -0.48
N LYS A 36 12.80 11.09 0.44
CA LYS A 36 14.18 11.57 0.66
C LYS A 36 15.11 10.43 1.10
N ALA A 37 14.65 9.59 2.02
CA ALA A 37 15.43 8.45 2.49
C ALA A 37 15.67 7.42 1.36
N ALA A 38 14.66 7.15 0.53
CA ALA A 38 14.76 6.27 -0.63
C ALA A 38 15.75 6.81 -1.66
N ASP A 39 15.70 8.11 -1.97
CA ASP A 39 16.63 8.79 -2.89
C ASP A 39 18.09 8.64 -2.42
N ILE A 40 18.36 8.87 -1.13
CA ILE A 40 19.69 8.70 -0.53
C ILE A 40 20.17 7.24 -0.66
N CYS A 41 19.28 6.28 -0.49
CA CYS A 41 19.58 4.86 -0.61
C CYS A 41 19.64 4.34 -2.07
N GLY A 42 19.31 5.16 -3.07
CA GLY A 42 19.26 4.78 -4.48
C GLY A 42 18.09 3.85 -4.82
N LEU A 43 17.02 3.88 -4.01
CA LEU A 43 15.79 3.14 -4.20
C LEU A 43 14.78 3.96 -4.99
N LEU A 44 13.94 3.30 -5.78
CA LEU A 44 12.74 3.93 -6.32
C LEU A 44 11.61 3.79 -5.29
N LEU A 45 11.04 4.91 -4.83
CA LEU A 45 9.80 4.90 -4.08
C LEU A 45 8.61 4.83 -5.06
N LEU A 46 7.76 3.84 -4.90
CA LEU A 46 6.40 3.82 -5.46
C LEU A 46 5.45 4.36 -4.38
N PRO A 47 4.96 5.60 -4.48
CA PRO A 47 4.09 6.17 -3.45
C PRO A 47 2.83 5.34 -3.28
N ALA A 48 2.47 5.00 -2.04
CA ALA A 48 1.34 4.14 -1.76
C ALA A 48 0.62 4.52 -0.46
N ILE A 49 -0.64 4.13 -0.36
CA ILE A 49 -1.45 4.16 0.86
C ILE A 49 -2.14 2.81 0.97
N GLU A 50 -2.17 2.21 2.14
CA GLU A 50 -3.07 1.11 2.44
C GLU A 50 -4.39 1.67 2.99
N ALA A 51 -5.40 1.77 2.12
CA ALA A 51 -6.69 2.31 2.49
C ALA A 51 -7.65 1.19 2.91
N GLU A 52 -8.43 1.42 4.00
CA GLU A 52 -9.46 0.50 4.43
C GLU A 52 -10.83 1.00 3.99
N THR A 53 -11.57 0.12 3.29
CA THR A 53 -12.90 0.41 2.78
C THR A 53 -13.98 0.19 3.85
N ARG A 54 -15.21 0.65 3.58
CA ARG A 54 -16.40 0.43 4.43
C ARG A 54 -16.70 -1.07 4.63
N GLU A 55 -16.30 -1.91 3.67
CA GLU A 55 -16.42 -3.37 3.76
C GLU A 55 -15.30 -4.01 4.59
N GLU A 56 -14.47 -3.20 5.24
CA GLU A 56 -13.30 -3.64 6.01
C GLU A 56 -12.29 -4.41 5.13
N VAL A 57 -12.11 -3.99 3.87
CA VAL A 57 -11.13 -4.55 2.93
C VAL A 57 -9.99 -3.57 2.75
N HIS A 58 -8.77 -4.05 2.89
CA HIS A 58 -7.57 -3.27 2.58
C HIS A 58 -7.32 -3.23 1.07
N VAL A 59 -7.05 -2.04 0.58
CA VAL A 59 -6.69 -1.78 -0.82
C VAL A 59 -5.44 -0.90 -0.85
N LEU A 60 -4.36 -1.44 -1.45
CA LEU A 60 -3.18 -0.65 -1.76
C LEU A 60 -3.50 0.29 -2.91
N CYS A 61 -3.39 1.57 -2.65
CA CYS A 61 -3.51 2.63 -3.64
C CYS A 61 -2.11 3.09 -4.03
N TYR A 62 -1.58 2.58 -5.15
CA TYR A 62 -0.30 3.02 -5.70
C TYR A 62 -0.49 4.28 -6.52
N LEU A 63 0.32 5.31 -6.30
CA LEU A 63 0.13 6.66 -6.85
C LEU A 63 1.34 7.10 -7.70
N PRO A 64 1.12 8.02 -8.67
CA PRO A 64 2.20 8.48 -9.55
C PRO A 64 3.22 9.38 -8.83
N THR A 65 2.81 10.10 -7.79
CA THR A 65 3.66 11.05 -7.06
C THR A 65 3.28 11.08 -5.59
N VAL A 66 4.20 11.58 -4.76
CA VAL A 66 3.92 11.84 -3.33
C VAL A 66 2.78 12.84 -3.17
N ASP A 67 2.70 13.87 -4.01
CA ASP A 67 1.62 14.87 -3.95
C ASP A 67 0.25 14.24 -4.26
N ALA A 68 0.18 13.32 -5.23
CA ALA A 68 -1.05 12.58 -5.51
C ALA A 68 -1.45 11.68 -4.34
N ALA A 69 -0.48 11.06 -3.66
CA ALA A 69 -0.73 10.26 -2.47
C ALA A 69 -1.20 11.12 -1.29
N LEU A 70 -0.59 12.29 -1.08
CA LEU A 70 -1.04 13.23 -0.05
C LEU A 70 -2.49 13.69 -0.30
N ALA A 71 -2.82 14.05 -1.54
CA ALA A 71 -4.18 14.46 -1.88
C ALA A 71 -5.21 13.33 -1.69
N LEU A 72 -4.86 12.08 -2.03
CA LEU A 72 -5.70 10.92 -1.73
C LEU A 72 -5.81 10.70 -0.22
N GLY A 73 -4.70 10.79 0.53
CA GLY A 73 -4.67 10.65 1.98
C GLY A 73 -5.57 11.67 2.69
N ASP A 74 -5.58 12.92 2.24
CA ASP A 74 -6.48 13.95 2.76
C ASP A 74 -7.96 13.60 2.52
N ALA A 75 -8.29 13.07 1.36
CA ALA A 75 -9.65 12.61 1.04
C ALA A 75 -10.07 11.41 1.91
N LEU A 76 -9.17 10.45 2.17
CA LEU A 76 -9.41 9.32 3.06
C LEU A 76 -9.61 9.80 4.50
N TYR A 77 -8.72 10.67 4.98
CA TYR A 77 -8.79 11.23 6.34
C TYR A 77 -10.10 11.97 6.62
N ALA A 78 -10.62 12.71 5.64
CA ALA A 78 -11.91 13.38 5.73
C ALA A 78 -13.09 12.41 5.86
N ARG A 79 -12.94 11.15 5.48
CA ARG A 79 -13.95 10.08 5.53
C ARG A 79 -13.71 9.06 6.63
N LEU A 80 -12.64 9.21 7.40
CA LEU A 80 -12.45 8.44 8.62
C LEU A 80 -13.45 8.89 9.70
N PRO A 81 -13.97 7.95 10.50
CA PRO A 81 -14.78 8.30 11.67
C PRO A 81 -13.97 9.14 12.66
N ASP A 82 -14.66 9.96 13.45
CA ASP A 82 -14.03 10.81 14.46
C ASP A 82 -13.71 10.01 15.74
N VAL A 83 -12.90 8.96 15.58
CA VAL A 83 -12.43 8.11 16.67
C VAL A 83 -10.99 8.52 17.00
N PRO A 84 -10.71 8.98 18.23
CA PRO A 84 -9.36 9.37 18.60
C PRO A 84 -8.43 8.16 18.70
N ASN A 85 -7.17 8.35 18.31
CA ASN A 85 -6.15 7.36 18.57
C ASN A 85 -5.95 7.18 20.09
N MET A 86 -5.69 5.96 20.51
CA MET A 86 -5.33 5.61 21.89
C MET A 86 -3.90 5.03 21.90
N PRO A 87 -2.84 5.85 22.05
CA PRO A 87 -1.45 5.41 21.92
C PRO A 87 -1.06 4.26 22.84
N ALA A 88 -1.69 4.12 24.01
CA ALA A 88 -1.44 3.01 24.93
C ALA A 88 -1.85 1.64 24.37
N PHE A 89 -2.76 1.59 23.37
CA PHE A 89 -3.26 0.36 22.76
C PHE A 89 -2.76 0.19 21.31
N PHE A 90 -2.79 1.28 20.52
CA PHE A 90 -2.49 1.23 19.08
C PHE A 90 -1.11 1.78 18.73
N GLY A 91 -0.37 2.33 19.70
CA GLY A 91 0.87 3.03 19.45
C GLY A 91 0.66 4.48 19.00
N GLU A 92 1.76 5.21 18.88
CA GLU A 92 1.75 6.56 18.32
C GLU A 92 1.70 6.52 16.80
N GLN A 93 0.83 7.31 16.21
CA GLN A 93 0.73 7.52 14.77
C GLN A 93 1.59 8.74 14.39
N ALA A 94 2.90 8.56 14.42
CA ALA A 94 3.86 9.63 14.22
C ALA A 94 4.00 10.01 12.75
N VAL A 95 4.08 11.31 12.49
CA VAL A 95 4.55 11.89 11.22
C VAL A 95 5.99 12.34 11.43
N MET A 96 6.89 11.88 10.59
CA MET A 96 8.33 12.11 10.72
C MET A 96 8.89 12.95 9.58
N ASP A 97 9.98 13.63 9.87
CA ASP A 97 10.79 14.30 8.86
C ASP A 97 11.92 13.39 8.32
N GLU A 98 12.75 13.93 7.45
CA GLU A 98 13.91 13.26 6.84
C GLU A 98 15.05 12.91 7.80
N ASN A 99 15.02 13.39 9.03
CA ASN A 99 15.98 13.09 10.09
C ASN A 99 15.43 12.07 11.10
N ASP A 100 14.26 11.47 10.81
CA ASP A 100 13.51 10.58 11.70
C ASP A 100 12.99 11.27 12.98
N GLU A 101 12.87 12.61 12.94
CA GLU A 101 12.29 13.38 14.04
C GLU A 101 10.77 13.46 13.90
N ILE A 102 10.06 13.27 15.01
CA ILE A 102 8.59 13.38 15.02
C ILE A 102 8.21 14.87 14.93
N ILE A 103 7.53 15.23 13.85
CA ILE A 103 7.06 16.61 13.59
C ILE A 103 5.57 16.80 13.86
N ALA A 104 4.80 15.71 13.88
CA ALA A 104 3.37 15.70 14.21
C ALA A 104 2.91 14.30 14.62
N THR A 105 1.69 14.21 15.14
CA THR A 105 0.99 12.94 15.39
C THR A 105 -0.42 13.03 14.84
N GLU A 106 -0.94 11.91 14.30
CA GLU A 106 -2.31 11.84 13.79
C GLU A 106 -3.30 11.61 14.94
N PRO A 107 -4.27 12.52 15.13
CA PRO A 107 -5.21 12.41 16.25
C PRO A 107 -6.31 11.38 16.02
N LYS A 108 -6.77 11.16 14.78
CA LYS A 108 -7.75 10.12 14.47
C LYS A 108 -7.08 8.76 14.35
N LEU A 109 -7.75 7.70 14.77
CA LEU A 109 -7.28 6.33 14.63
C LEU A 109 -7.28 5.91 13.15
N LEU A 110 -6.11 5.83 12.55
CA LEU A 110 -5.92 5.61 11.11
C LEU A 110 -6.31 4.21 10.64
N ILE A 111 -6.28 3.21 11.52
CA ILE A 111 -6.67 1.82 11.17
C ILE A 111 -8.18 1.61 11.10
N GLN A 112 -8.99 2.67 11.17
CA GLN A 112 -10.43 2.57 11.02
C GLN A 112 -10.83 2.55 9.56
N SER A 113 -11.92 1.83 9.25
CA SER A 113 -12.52 1.84 7.92
C SER A 113 -12.99 3.24 7.53
N THR A 114 -12.68 3.66 6.32
CA THR A 114 -13.25 4.86 5.72
C THR A 114 -14.71 4.62 5.32
N ASP A 115 -15.45 5.68 5.05
CA ASP A 115 -16.83 5.59 4.50
C ASP A 115 -16.85 5.38 2.96
N PHE A 116 -15.74 5.03 2.35
CA PHE A 116 -15.69 4.66 0.94
C PHE A 116 -15.97 3.17 0.76
N SER A 117 -16.89 2.81 -0.16
CA SER A 117 -16.96 1.44 -0.66
C SER A 117 -15.73 1.08 -1.48
N ILE A 118 -15.47 -0.20 -1.65
CA ILE A 118 -14.35 -0.68 -2.47
C ILE A 118 -14.39 -0.14 -3.92
N GLU A 119 -15.59 0.08 -4.47
CA GLU A 119 -15.79 0.66 -5.81
C GLU A 119 -15.47 2.16 -5.83
N GLU A 120 -15.95 2.90 -4.83
CA GLU A 120 -15.68 4.33 -4.68
C GLU A 120 -14.20 4.57 -4.45
N LEU A 121 -13.55 3.79 -3.58
CA LEU A 121 -12.12 3.89 -3.32
C LEU A 121 -11.29 3.59 -4.59
N ALA A 122 -11.61 2.52 -5.31
CA ALA A 122 -10.91 2.18 -6.54
C ALA A 122 -11.06 3.28 -7.61
N SER A 123 -12.24 3.88 -7.69
CA SER A 123 -12.49 5.01 -8.61
C SER A 123 -11.73 6.26 -8.19
N LEU A 124 -11.69 6.56 -6.89
CA LEU A 124 -10.96 7.69 -6.32
C LEU A 124 -9.44 7.54 -6.54
N CYS A 125 -8.88 6.36 -6.29
CA CYS A 125 -7.47 6.06 -6.54
C CYS A 125 -7.11 6.34 -8.01
N ARG A 126 -7.92 5.86 -8.96
CA ARG A 126 -7.71 6.10 -10.39
C ARG A 126 -7.85 7.58 -10.77
N ALA A 127 -8.76 8.33 -10.14
CA ALA A 127 -8.91 9.76 -10.38
C ALA A 127 -7.66 10.55 -9.98
N HIS A 128 -6.88 10.04 -9.02
CA HIS A 128 -5.55 10.57 -8.66
C HIS A 128 -4.41 9.98 -9.51
N GLY A 129 -4.74 9.30 -10.61
CA GLY A 129 -3.76 8.65 -11.48
C GLY A 129 -3.15 7.38 -10.89
N GLY A 130 -3.78 6.76 -9.91
CA GLY A 130 -3.27 5.59 -9.21
C GLY A 130 -3.73 4.25 -9.79
N ALA A 131 -3.21 3.18 -9.20
CA ALA A 131 -3.59 1.79 -9.45
C ALA A 131 -4.07 1.17 -8.13
N PRO A 132 -5.38 0.89 -7.96
CA PRO A 132 -5.89 0.21 -6.79
C PRO A 132 -5.64 -1.30 -6.90
N VAL A 133 -5.11 -1.90 -5.83
CA VAL A 133 -4.77 -3.32 -5.74
C VAL A 133 -5.29 -3.87 -4.41
N PRO A 134 -6.21 -4.85 -4.39
CA PRO A 134 -6.61 -5.52 -3.15
C PRO A 134 -5.40 -6.10 -2.42
N ALA A 135 -5.23 -5.71 -1.15
CA ALA A 135 -4.10 -6.09 -0.32
C ALA A 135 -4.26 -7.53 0.17
N HIS A 136 -3.13 -8.23 0.36
CA HIS A 136 -2.99 -9.52 1.02
C HIS A 136 -4.26 -10.40 0.94
N VAL A 137 -4.76 -10.64 -0.30
CA VAL A 137 -6.06 -11.29 -0.57
C VAL A 137 -6.25 -12.65 0.11
N ASN A 138 -5.18 -13.27 0.56
CA ASN A 138 -5.13 -14.58 1.24
C ASN A 138 -5.07 -14.50 2.76
N ARG A 139 -5.14 -13.31 3.39
CA ARG A 139 -5.25 -13.18 4.84
C ARG A 139 -6.67 -13.43 5.33
N THR A 140 -6.79 -13.83 6.59
CA THR A 140 -8.07 -14.12 7.26
C THR A 140 -8.72 -12.88 7.89
N SER A 141 -8.16 -11.70 7.66
CA SER A 141 -8.72 -10.42 8.10
C SER A 141 -8.46 -9.35 7.03
N ASN A 142 -9.36 -8.41 6.92
CA ASN A 142 -9.27 -7.22 6.07
C ASN A 142 -8.92 -7.52 4.60
N SER A 143 -9.24 -8.73 4.13
CA SER A 143 -9.00 -9.16 2.76
C SER A 143 -10.29 -9.31 1.97
N VAL A 144 -10.20 -9.12 0.66
CA VAL A 144 -11.38 -9.20 -0.22
C VAL A 144 -12.06 -10.58 -0.16
N PHE A 145 -11.30 -11.66 -0.04
CA PHE A 145 -11.88 -13.00 0.07
C PHE A 145 -12.48 -13.30 1.44
N ASN A 146 -11.84 -12.82 2.52
CA ASN A 146 -12.40 -13.03 3.85
C ASN A 146 -13.70 -12.25 4.07
N ASN A 147 -13.73 -10.99 3.63
CA ASN A 147 -14.83 -10.08 3.94
C ASN A 147 -15.96 -10.15 2.89
N LEU A 148 -15.65 -10.37 1.61
CA LEU A 148 -16.64 -10.44 0.53
C LEU A 148 -16.82 -11.84 -0.05
N GLY A 149 -15.87 -12.74 0.13
CA GLY A 149 -15.89 -14.09 -0.45
C GLY A 149 -15.49 -14.19 -1.93
N PHE A 150 -15.32 -13.05 -2.62
CA PHE A 150 -14.98 -12.98 -4.04
C PHE A 150 -14.35 -11.61 -4.38
N ILE A 151 -13.73 -11.53 -5.55
CA ILE A 151 -13.22 -10.24 -6.09
C ILE A 151 -14.38 -9.58 -6.86
N PRO A 152 -14.86 -8.40 -6.43
CA PRO A 152 -15.96 -7.71 -7.10
C PRO A 152 -15.55 -7.23 -8.49
N ALA A 153 -16.45 -7.37 -9.46
CA ALA A 153 -16.19 -7.00 -10.86
C ALA A 153 -16.21 -5.46 -11.09
N GLY A 154 -17.01 -4.74 -10.29
CA GLY A 154 -17.19 -3.28 -10.43
C GLY A 154 -15.88 -2.48 -10.38
N PRO A 155 -14.98 -2.71 -9.43
CA PRO A 155 -13.70 -2.01 -9.33
C PRO A 155 -12.74 -2.30 -10.49
N ARG A 156 -12.93 -3.36 -11.27
CA ARG A 156 -12.07 -3.76 -12.40
C ARG A 156 -10.60 -3.84 -12.01
N PHE A 157 -10.30 -4.55 -10.94
CA PHE A 157 -8.93 -4.78 -10.52
C PHE A 157 -8.16 -5.56 -11.59
N THR A 158 -6.92 -5.17 -11.81
CA THR A 158 -6.00 -5.78 -12.79
C THR A 158 -4.82 -6.46 -12.10
N ALA A 159 -4.61 -6.14 -10.84
CA ALA A 159 -3.56 -6.70 -9.99
C ALA A 159 -4.12 -7.08 -8.61
N LEU A 160 -3.49 -8.02 -7.94
CA LEU A 160 -3.76 -8.47 -6.58
C LEU A 160 -2.46 -8.60 -5.81
N GLU A 161 -2.52 -8.34 -4.51
CA GLU A 161 -1.41 -8.66 -3.62
C GLU A 161 -1.69 -9.96 -2.86
N VAL A 162 -0.69 -10.83 -2.82
CA VAL A 162 -0.71 -12.09 -2.07
C VAL A 162 0.36 -12.03 -0.98
N TYR A 163 -0.04 -12.26 0.28
CA TYR A 163 0.90 -12.43 1.38
C TYR A 163 1.60 -13.77 1.26
N ARG A 164 2.89 -13.74 1.03
CA ARG A 164 3.68 -14.89 0.61
C ARG A 164 3.73 -16.05 1.61
N ALA A 165 3.59 -15.76 2.91
CA ALA A 165 3.65 -16.79 3.95
C ALA A 165 2.41 -17.68 4.05
N LEU A 166 1.32 -17.35 3.31
CA LEU A 166 0.07 -18.09 3.32
C LEU A 166 -0.27 -18.60 1.92
N PRO A 167 -0.96 -19.74 1.79
CA PRO A 167 -1.43 -20.22 0.49
C PRO A 167 -2.45 -19.22 -0.09
N ALA A 168 -2.43 -19.11 -1.42
CA ALA A 168 -3.46 -18.34 -2.12
C ALA A 168 -4.81 -19.08 -2.07
N PRO A 169 -5.95 -18.35 -2.05
CA PRO A 169 -7.26 -18.96 -2.14
C PRO A 169 -7.43 -19.71 -3.47
N GLU A 170 -7.96 -20.94 -3.44
CA GLU A 170 -8.14 -21.76 -4.65
C GLU A 170 -9.05 -21.09 -5.69
N ASN A 171 -10.05 -20.32 -5.22
CA ASN A 171 -11.02 -19.62 -6.05
C ASN A 171 -10.56 -18.22 -6.49
N ALA A 172 -9.32 -17.82 -6.19
CA ALA A 172 -8.82 -16.46 -6.51
C ALA A 172 -8.57 -16.22 -8.00
N GLU A 173 -8.51 -17.28 -8.81
CA GLU A 173 -8.21 -17.20 -10.26
C GLU A 173 -7.00 -16.28 -10.54
N LEU A 174 -5.92 -16.41 -9.76
CA LEU A 174 -4.74 -15.52 -9.79
C LEU A 174 -4.13 -15.37 -11.19
N TRP A 175 -4.35 -16.35 -12.06
CA TRP A 175 -3.89 -16.32 -13.45
C TRP A 175 -4.48 -15.15 -14.25
N ARG A 176 -5.62 -14.59 -13.83
CA ARG A 176 -6.28 -13.43 -14.46
C ARG A 176 -5.65 -12.09 -14.11
N TYR A 177 -4.85 -12.04 -13.07
CA TYR A 177 -4.34 -10.80 -12.49
C TYR A 177 -2.82 -10.77 -12.51
N HIS A 178 -2.26 -9.56 -12.48
CA HIS A 178 -0.88 -9.39 -12.04
C HIS A 178 -0.81 -9.66 -10.53
N VAL A 179 0.10 -10.52 -10.11
CA VAL A 179 0.23 -10.86 -8.70
C VAL A 179 1.49 -10.20 -8.12
N LEU A 180 1.28 -9.38 -7.10
CA LEU A 180 2.36 -8.82 -6.29
C LEU A 180 2.56 -9.70 -5.06
N TYR A 181 3.81 -9.94 -4.70
CA TYR A 181 4.18 -10.60 -3.45
C TYR A 181 4.91 -9.58 -2.59
N SER A 182 4.25 -9.09 -1.56
CA SER A 182 4.79 -8.09 -0.64
C SER A 182 5.02 -8.68 0.74
N SER A 183 5.85 -8.03 1.52
CA SER A 183 6.14 -8.45 2.90
C SER A 183 5.07 -8.03 3.88
N ASP A 184 4.33 -6.95 3.59
CA ASP A 184 3.44 -6.31 4.56
C ASP A 184 4.14 -6.17 5.93
N ALA A 185 5.35 -5.59 5.86
CA ALA A 185 6.28 -5.59 6.97
C ALA A 185 5.94 -4.49 7.98
N HIS A 186 5.66 -4.90 9.20
CA HIS A 186 5.48 -4.02 10.36
C HIS A 186 6.74 -3.92 11.23
N GLU A 187 7.78 -4.64 10.85
CA GLU A 187 9.10 -4.66 11.50
C GLU A 187 10.20 -4.71 10.44
N LEU A 188 11.35 -4.10 10.71
CA LEU A 188 12.48 -4.06 9.76
C LEU A 188 12.92 -5.45 9.30
N GLY A 189 12.94 -6.42 10.23
CA GLY A 189 13.33 -7.79 9.92
C GLY A 189 12.38 -8.54 8.99
N ALA A 190 11.12 -8.10 8.92
CA ALA A 190 10.10 -8.69 8.07
C ALA A 190 10.13 -8.17 6.61
N ILE A 191 10.89 -7.12 6.32
CA ILE A 191 11.13 -6.67 4.95
C ILE A 191 11.79 -7.81 4.15
N PHE A 192 11.21 -8.18 3.01
CA PHE A 192 11.69 -9.32 2.22
C PHE A 192 13.08 -9.09 1.63
N GLU A 193 13.78 -10.20 1.40
CA GLU A 193 14.94 -10.23 0.51
C GLU A 193 14.51 -10.00 -0.95
N ARG A 194 15.47 -9.70 -1.83
CA ARG A 194 15.23 -9.50 -3.27
C ARG A 194 14.95 -10.83 -3.98
N ASP A 195 13.76 -11.35 -3.83
CA ASP A 195 13.32 -12.64 -4.36
C ASP A 195 11.93 -12.59 -5.05
N SER A 196 11.33 -11.40 -5.15
CA SER A 196 10.11 -11.15 -5.90
C SER A 196 10.34 -10.05 -6.92
N PHE A 197 9.85 -10.24 -8.15
CA PHE A 197 10.12 -9.35 -9.28
C PHE A 197 8.84 -9.08 -10.07
N ILE A 198 8.77 -7.88 -10.65
CA ILE A 198 7.82 -7.53 -11.70
C ILE A 198 8.63 -7.23 -12.98
N ASP A 199 8.09 -7.61 -14.13
CA ASP A 199 8.73 -7.35 -15.42
C ASP A 199 8.15 -6.08 -16.03
N VAL A 200 8.97 -5.02 -16.01
CA VAL A 200 8.61 -3.70 -16.54
C VAL A 200 9.70 -3.21 -17.49
N ARG A 201 9.32 -2.39 -18.47
CA ARG A 201 10.25 -1.87 -19.50
C ARG A 201 11.40 -1.04 -18.93
N GLU A 202 11.17 -0.39 -17.78
CA GLU A 202 12.17 0.45 -17.09
C GLU A 202 11.83 0.59 -15.61
N ARG A 203 12.82 0.91 -14.78
CA ARG A 203 12.64 1.16 -13.36
C ARG A 203 12.10 2.58 -13.15
N SER A 204 10.81 2.77 -13.36
CA SER A 204 10.12 4.04 -13.12
C SER A 204 8.74 3.81 -12.51
N VAL A 205 8.25 4.81 -11.76
CA VAL A 205 6.89 4.77 -11.19
C VAL A 205 5.85 4.59 -12.28
N GLU A 206 5.99 5.31 -13.40
CA GLU A 206 5.04 5.23 -14.52
C GLU A 206 4.99 3.82 -15.13
N ALA A 207 6.15 3.20 -15.39
CA ALA A 207 6.19 1.85 -15.96
C ALA A 207 5.55 0.81 -15.00
N ILE A 208 5.72 0.97 -13.69
CA ILE A 208 5.09 0.11 -12.70
C ILE A 208 3.57 0.34 -12.66
N LEU A 209 3.13 1.59 -12.68
CA LEU A 209 1.70 1.91 -12.71
C LEU A 209 1.03 1.43 -14.01
N ASP A 210 1.70 1.56 -15.15
CA ASP A 210 1.22 1.01 -16.43
C ASP A 210 1.05 -0.51 -16.35
N TYR A 211 2.03 -1.23 -15.77
CA TYR A 211 1.93 -2.66 -15.52
C TYR A 211 0.73 -3.00 -14.63
N LEU A 212 0.53 -2.27 -13.53
CA LEU A 212 -0.55 -2.53 -12.58
C LEU A 212 -1.93 -2.17 -13.13
N ARG A 213 -2.05 -1.22 -14.06
CA ARG A 213 -3.33 -0.76 -14.65
C ARG A 213 -3.74 -1.57 -15.86
N THR A 214 -2.78 -2.18 -16.54
CA THR A 214 -3.03 -2.94 -17.78
C THR A 214 -3.57 -4.33 -17.44
N PRO A 215 -4.69 -4.77 -18.02
CA PRO A 215 -5.13 -6.14 -17.84
C PRO A 215 -4.07 -7.15 -18.27
N LYS A 216 -3.90 -8.20 -17.49
CA LYS A 216 -2.97 -9.28 -17.84
C LYS A 216 -3.40 -9.97 -19.13
N VAL A 217 -2.49 -10.09 -20.08
CA VAL A 217 -2.73 -10.86 -21.30
C VAL A 217 -2.76 -12.35 -20.92
N ILE A 218 -3.81 -13.01 -21.31
CA ILE A 218 -3.99 -14.45 -21.07
C ILE A 218 -3.80 -15.11 -22.43
N ASP A 219 -2.67 -15.81 -22.59
CA ASP A 219 -2.47 -16.66 -23.74
C ASP A 219 -3.42 -17.88 -23.64
N ASN A 220 -4.31 -18.02 -24.60
CA ASN A 220 -5.27 -19.13 -24.71
C ASN A 220 -4.58 -20.42 -25.18
#